data_95dd496da777f7d7b05b4e8d75c2a036
#
_entry.id   95dd496da777f7d7b05b4e8d75c2a036
#
_cell.length_a   1.000
_cell.length_b   1.000
_cell.length_c   1.000
_cell.angle_alpha   90.00
_cell.angle_beta   90.00
_cell.angle_gamma   90.00
#
_symmetry.space_group_name_H-M   'P 1'
#
loop_
_entity.id
_entity.type
_entity.pdbx_description
1 polymer ?
#
loop_
_entity_poly.entity_id
_entity_poly.type
_entity_poly.pdbx_seq_one_letter_code
_entity_poly.pdbx_strand_id
1 'polypeptide(L)'
;LWSLKKISLLNDIDKCLAKRNTFQGFNKTIQNKVNQKIIEYLKPNDLVIDATIGNGHDSAFILPLIPKGHLYGFDIQEEAITNTKRILKETNYTLYNISHENMLETLKLENKISLIIFNLGYLPGSNKEIKTNYKSTIKAIKDGIKLLNNKGIILITIYPGHKEGLEESIKINDFLKNMNHNIYRNTDNPKAPYLITIKKF
;
A
#
# COMPACT_ATOMS: atom_id res chain seq x y z
N LEU A 1 -21.70 8.36 -12.34
CA LEU A 1 -20.68 7.52 -13.00
C LEU A 1 -19.61 6.98 -12.04
N TRP A 2 -19.03 7.80 -11.14
CA TRP A 2 -18.01 7.35 -10.18
C TRP A 2 -18.57 6.45 -9.08
N SER A 3 -19.73 6.79 -8.51
CA SER A 3 -20.42 5.94 -7.52
C SER A 3 -20.80 4.58 -8.10
N LEU A 4 -21.19 4.52 -9.37
CA LEU A 4 -21.51 3.30 -10.08
C LEU A 4 -20.26 2.43 -10.31
N LYS A 5 -19.12 3.03 -10.68
CA LYS A 5 -17.84 2.30 -10.79
C LYS A 5 -17.38 1.75 -9.43
N LYS A 6 -17.53 2.54 -8.36
CA LYS A 6 -17.20 2.09 -6.99
C LYS A 6 -18.09 0.92 -6.54
N ILE A 7 -19.39 1.00 -6.84
CA ILE A 7 -20.36 -0.09 -6.57
C ILE A 7 -20.05 -1.30 -7.43
N SER A 8 -19.71 -1.14 -8.71
CA SER A 8 -19.30 -2.23 -9.59
C SER A 8 -18.05 -2.94 -9.07
N LEU A 9 -17.01 -2.19 -8.68
CA LEU A 9 -15.79 -2.77 -8.08
C LEU A 9 -16.08 -3.50 -6.76
N LEU A 10 -16.92 -2.95 -5.90
CA LEU A 10 -17.36 -3.62 -4.66
C LEU A 10 -18.11 -4.91 -5.00
N ASN A 11 -19.06 -4.90 -5.95
CA ASN A 11 -19.78 -6.07 -6.40
C ASN A 11 -18.86 -7.12 -7.04
N ASP A 12 -17.83 -6.71 -7.77
CA ASP A 12 -16.86 -7.62 -8.38
C ASP A 12 -15.92 -8.23 -7.32
N ILE A 13 -15.55 -7.46 -6.30
CA ILE A 13 -14.83 -7.97 -5.12
C ILE A 13 -15.73 -8.97 -4.36
N ASP A 14 -16.99 -8.62 -4.09
CA ASP A 14 -17.93 -9.49 -3.40
C ASP A 14 -18.24 -10.76 -4.22
N LYS A 15 -18.37 -10.68 -5.56
CA LYS A 15 -18.50 -11.82 -6.45
C LYS A 15 -17.24 -12.68 -6.49
N CYS A 16 -16.06 -12.08 -6.49
CA CYS A 16 -14.79 -12.79 -6.39
C CYS A 16 -14.65 -13.49 -5.03
N LEU A 17 -15.06 -12.83 -3.96
CA LEU A 17 -15.12 -13.37 -2.61
C LEU A 17 -16.15 -14.52 -2.52
N ALA A 18 -17.35 -14.37 -3.11
CA ALA A 18 -18.38 -15.38 -3.13
C ALA A 18 -17.99 -16.62 -3.96
N LYS A 19 -17.39 -16.46 -5.15
CA LYS A 19 -16.87 -17.56 -5.97
C LYS A 19 -15.76 -18.35 -5.28
N ARG A 20 -14.98 -17.71 -4.45
CA ARG A 20 -13.93 -18.36 -3.66
C ARG A 20 -14.48 -19.02 -2.40
N ASN A 21 -15.62 -18.59 -1.83
CA ASN A 21 -16.30 -19.19 -0.67
C ASN A 21 -16.87 -20.59 -0.96
N THR A 22 -17.01 -21.02 -2.21
CA THR A 22 -17.43 -22.40 -2.57
C THR A 22 -16.30 -23.43 -2.52
N PHE A 23 -15.03 -22.97 -2.32
CA PHE A 23 -13.87 -23.84 -2.09
C PHE A 23 -13.27 -23.53 -0.71
N GLN A 24 -13.55 -24.38 0.26
CA GLN A 24 -12.95 -24.53 1.59
C GLN A 24 -12.13 -23.35 2.15
N GLY A 25 -12.67 -22.67 3.18
CA GLY A 25 -11.88 -21.88 4.13
C GLY A 25 -11.32 -20.58 3.58
N PHE A 26 -12.24 -19.61 3.28
CA PHE A 26 -11.81 -18.28 2.86
C PHE A 26 -11.18 -17.54 4.05
N ASN A 27 -9.87 -17.66 4.20
CA ASN A 27 -9.06 -16.68 4.89
C ASN A 27 -9.30 -15.33 4.21
N LYS A 28 -9.94 -14.39 4.90
CA LYS A 28 -10.00 -12.98 4.51
C LYS A 28 -8.57 -12.53 4.38
N THR A 29 -8.01 -12.49 3.18
CA THR A 29 -6.60 -12.16 2.98
C THR A 29 -6.34 -10.74 3.47
N ILE A 30 -5.15 -10.46 3.92
CA ILE A 30 -4.76 -9.08 4.28
C ILE A 30 -4.96 -8.16 3.08
N GLN A 31 -4.68 -8.62 1.86
CA GLN A 31 -4.91 -7.86 0.63
C GLN A 31 -6.37 -7.44 0.44
N ASN A 32 -7.33 -8.32 0.76
CA ASN A 32 -8.75 -7.94 0.69
C ASN A 32 -9.09 -6.82 1.68
N LYS A 33 -8.46 -6.82 2.87
CA LYS A 33 -8.63 -5.75 3.85
C LYS A 33 -8.00 -4.43 3.39
N VAL A 34 -6.81 -4.50 2.75
CA VAL A 34 -6.17 -3.34 2.11
C VAL A 34 -7.08 -2.76 1.04
N ASN A 35 -7.56 -3.59 0.11
CA ASN A 35 -8.45 -3.15 -0.99
C ASN A 35 -9.75 -2.53 -0.45
N GLN A 36 -10.35 -3.12 0.59
CA GLN A 36 -11.51 -2.53 1.26
C GLN A 36 -11.20 -1.13 1.78
N LYS A 37 -10.06 -0.94 2.47
CA LYS A 37 -9.63 0.37 2.99
C LYS A 37 -9.39 1.37 1.86
N ILE A 38 -8.73 0.97 0.79
CA ILE A 38 -8.52 1.82 -0.39
C ILE A 38 -9.85 2.34 -0.93
N ILE A 39 -10.85 1.45 -1.12
CA ILE A 39 -12.18 1.83 -1.63
C ILE A 39 -12.91 2.76 -0.65
N GLU A 40 -12.81 2.50 0.67
CA GLU A 40 -13.47 3.33 1.70
C GLU A 40 -12.95 4.77 1.69
N TYR A 41 -11.64 4.96 1.49
CA TYR A 41 -10.98 6.25 1.67
C TYR A 41 -10.85 7.08 0.40
N LEU A 42 -10.59 6.47 -0.75
CA LEU A 42 -10.27 7.22 -1.97
C LEU A 42 -11.47 7.91 -2.61
N LYS A 43 -11.18 9.08 -3.17
CA LYS A 43 -12.06 9.92 -3.98
C LYS A 43 -11.43 10.16 -5.36
N PRO A 44 -12.20 10.56 -6.38
CA PRO A 44 -11.71 10.71 -7.75
C PRO A 44 -10.52 11.65 -7.95
N ASN A 45 -10.37 12.65 -7.09
CA ASN A 45 -9.34 13.69 -7.21
C ASN A 45 -8.14 13.48 -6.28
N ASP A 46 -8.07 12.34 -5.58
CA ASP A 46 -7.07 12.11 -4.55
C ASP A 46 -5.67 11.91 -5.15
N LEU A 47 -4.66 12.37 -4.40
CA LEU A 47 -3.27 12.09 -4.66
C LEU A 47 -2.83 10.91 -3.77
N VAL A 48 -2.19 9.93 -4.38
CA VAL A 48 -1.82 8.67 -3.75
C VAL A 48 -0.34 8.40 -3.94
N ILE A 49 0.30 7.81 -2.92
CA ILE A 49 1.66 7.27 -3.02
C ILE A 49 1.60 5.76 -2.86
N ASP A 50 2.18 5.04 -3.82
CA ASP A 50 2.57 3.65 -3.68
C ASP A 50 4.08 3.63 -3.40
N ALA A 51 4.44 3.43 -2.13
CA ALA A 51 5.82 3.55 -1.65
C ALA A 51 6.68 2.31 -1.91
N THR A 52 6.05 1.22 -2.37
CA THR A 52 6.68 -0.07 -2.69
C THR A 52 5.98 -0.70 -3.88
N ILE A 53 6.15 -0.09 -5.05
CA ILE A 53 5.28 -0.34 -6.21
C ILE A 53 5.37 -1.78 -6.72
N GLY A 54 6.54 -2.42 -6.61
CA GLY A 54 6.75 -3.80 -7.01
C GLY A 54 6.29 -4.09 -8.44
N ASN A 55 5.45 -5.10 -8.60
CA ASN A 55 4.86 -5.46 -9.90
C ASN A 55 3.62 -4.61 -10.26
N GLY A 56 3.29 -3.57 -9.49
CA GLY A 56 2.25 -2.59 -9.81
C GLY A 56 0.81 -3.02 -9.57
N HIS A 57 0.55 -4.13 -8.89
CA HIS A 57 -0.81 -4.66 -8.70
C HIS A 57 -1.69 -3.72 -7.87
N ASP A 58 -1.16 -3.13 -6.80
CA ASP A 58 -1.92 -2.17 -5.98
C ASP A 58 -2.15 -0.87 -6.75
N SER A 59 -1.16 -0.40 -7.49
CA SER A 59 -1.28 0.77 -8.37
C SER A 59 -2.35 0.57 -9.45
N ALA A 60 -2.39 -0.61 -10.09
CA ALA A 60 -3.43 -0.95 -11.08
C ALA A 60 -4.83 -1.01 -10.46
N PHE A 61 -4.95 -1.38 -9.18
CA PHE A 61 -6.20 -1.35 -8.44
C PHE A 61 -6.63 0.08 -8.07
N ILE A 62 -5.69 0.95 -7.70
CA ILE A 62 -5.93 2.32 -7.24
C ILE A 62 -6.32 3.27 -8.39
N LEU A 63 -5.58 3.22 -9.50
CA LEU A 63 -5.71 4.21 -10.58
C LEU A 63 -7.14 4.40 -11.11
N PRO A 64 -7.95 3.34 -11.34
CA PRO A 64 -9.35 3.51 -11.75
C PRO A 64 -10.24 4.22 -10.72
N LEU A 65 -9.83 4.27 -9.44
CA LEU A 65 -10.57 4.93 -8.36
C LEU A 65 -10.27 6.43 -8.29
N ILE A 66 -9.15 6.88 -8.87
CA ILE A 66 -8.69 8.26 -8.84
C ILE A 66 -8.57 8.88 -10.27
N PRO A 67 -9.59 8.82 -11.12
CA PRO A 67 -9.48 9.21 -12.54
C PRO A 67 -9.19 10.69 -12.78
N LYS A 68 -9.28 11.53 -11.75
CA LYS A 68 -8.94 12.96 -11.75
C LYS A 68 -7.81 13.30 -10.77
N GLY A 69 -7.30 12.29 -10.08
CA GLY A 69 -6.18 12.36 -9.14
C GLY A 69 -4.87 11.94 -9.80
N HIS A 70 -3.88 11.61 -8.98
CA HIS A 70 -2.58 11.17 -9.46
C HIS A 70 -1.95 10.16 -8.50
N LEU A 71 -1.22 9.18 -9.05
CA LEU A 71 -0.46 8.20 -8.29
C LEU A 71 1.04 8.44 -8.49
N TYR A 72 1.77 8.49 -7.37
CA TYR A 72 3.23 8.55 -7.32
C TYR A 72 3.77 7.21 -6.82
N GLY A 73 4.49 6.49 -7.67
CA GLY A 73 5.03 5.15 -7.34
C GLY A 73 6.54 5.21 -7.11
N PHE A 74 7.03 4.50 -6.08
CA PHE A 74 8.44 4.41 -5.72
C PHE A 74 8.90 2.97 -5.64
N ASP A 75 10.02 2.66 -6.27
CA ASP A 75 10.76 1.41 -6.10
C ASP A 75 12.23 1.62 -6.42
N ILE A 76 13.12 0.94 -5.68
CA ILE A 76 14.56 0.97 -5.94
C ILE A 76 14.96 0.07 -7.12
N GLN A 77 14.11 -0.89 -7.48
CA GLN A 77 14.37 -1.87 -8.53
C GLN A 77 13.82 -1.38 -9.87
N GLU A 78 14.67 -1.24 -10.86
CA GLU A 78 14.27 -0.86 -12.24
C GLU A 78 13.31 -1.88 -12.85
N GLU A 79 13.47 -3.16 -12.49
CA GLU A 79 12.57 -4.23 -12.90
C GLU A 79 11.14 -3.98 -12.43
N ALA A 80 10.94 -3.54 -11.19
CA ALA A 80 9.63 -3.18 -10.64
C ALA A 80 8.97 -2.06 -11.45
N ILE A 81 9.73 -0.99 -11.76
CA ILE A 81 9.26 0.13 -12.59
C ILE A 81 8.85 -0.36 -13.98
N THR A 82 9.67 -1.21 -14.59
CA THR A 82 9.40 -1.77 -15.93
C THR A 82 8.17 -2.67 -15.94
N ASN A 83 8.03 -3.57 -14.95
CA ASN A 83 6.88 -4.47 -14.82
C ASN A 83 5.59 -3.67 -14.61
N THR A 84 5.64 -2.67 -13.73
CA THR A 84 4.50 -1.78 -13.47
C THR A 84 4.04 -1.06 -14.73
N LYS A 85 4.95 -0.46 -15.52
CA LYS A 85 4.60 0.21 -16.78
C LYS A 85 3.90 -0.71 -17.78
N ARG A 86 4.18 -2.02 -17.75
CA ARG A 86 3.53 -2.99 -18.66
C ARG A 86 2.08 -3.29 -18.29
N ILE A 87 1.71 -3.17 -17.04
CA ILE A 87 0.35 -3.53 -16.58
C ILE A 87 -0.58 -2.34 -16.40
N LEU A 88 -0.04 -1.12 -16.16
CA LEU A 88 -0.85 0.07 -16.00
C LEU A 88 -1.45 0.52 -17.33
N LYS A 89 -2.76 0.78 -17.33
CA LYS A 89 -3.53 1.23 -18.50
C LYS A 89 -3.84 2.73 -18.44
N GLU A 90 -3.87 3.28 -17.26
CA GLU A 90 -4.09 4.70 -16.95
C GLU A 90 -2.80 5.50 -17.22
N THR A 91 -2.92 6.82 -17.32
CA THR A 91 -1.79 7.73 -17.58
C THR A 91 -1.54 8.74 -16.46
N ASN A 92 -2.40 8.77 -15.45
CA ASN A 92 -2.33 9.70 -14.33
C ASN A 92 -1.43 9.16 -13.19
N TYR A 93 -0.21 8.78 -13.55
CA TYR A 93 0.80 8.33 -12.59
C TYR A 93 2.20 8.83 -12.96
N THR A 94 3.07 8.85 -11.96
CA THR A 94 4.52 9.08 -12.12
C THR A 94 5.27 8.03 -11.30
N LEU A 95 6.26 7.37 -11.92
CA LEU A 95 7.09 6.35 -11.29
C LEU A 95 8.51 6.87 -11.07
N TYR A 96 9.04 6.63 -9.88
CA TYR A 96 10.38 7.02 -9.48
C TYR A 96 11.20 5.77 -9.14
N ASN A 97 12.31 5.57 -9.85
CA ASN A 97 13.26 4.49 -9.53
C ASN A 97 14.23 4.97 -8.44
N ILE A 98 13.72 5.21 -7.26
CA ILE A 98 14.46 5.63 -6.07
C ILE A 98 13.80 5.07 -4.81
N SER A 99 14.55 5.08 -3.69
CA SER A 99 14.02 4.66 -2.39
C SER A 99 12.85 5.56 -1.93
N HIS A 100 11.81 4.93 -1.37
CA HIS A 100 10.67 5.61 -0.77
C HIS A 100 11.06 6.57 0.38
N GLU A 101 12.24 6.42 0.97
CA GLU A 101 12.74 7.36 1.99
C GLU A 101 12.99 8.78 1.46
N ASN A 102 13.01 8.97 0.14
CA ASN A 102 13.21 10.25 -0.54
C ASN A 102 11.90 10.90 -1.00
N MET A 103 10.73 10.28 -0.72
CA MET A 103 9.45 10.75 -1.28
C MET A 103 9.07 12.17 -0.87
N LEU A 104 9.40 12.62 0.35
CA LEU A 104 9.13 14.00 0.78
C LEU A 104 9.90 15.02 -0.06
N GLU A 105 11.21 14.80 -0.22
CA GLU A 105 12.10 15.69 -0.96
C GLU A 105 11.78 15.70 -2.47
N THR A 106 11.37 14.53 -2.99
CA THR A 106 11.02 14.36 -4.40
C THR A 106 9.71 15.06 -4.75
N LEU A 107 8.67 14.88 -3.93
CA LEU A 107 7.33 15.35 -4.27
C LEU A 107 7.04 16.77 -3.82
N LYS A 108 7.52 17.19 -2.65
CA LYS A 108 7.25 18.52 -2.04
C LYS A 108 5.74 18.83 -1.98
N LEU A 109 4.95 17.81 -1.61
CA LEU A 109 3.47 17.83 -1.60
C LEU A 109 2.92 17.74 -0.17
N GLU A 110 3.48 18.51 0.77
CA GLU A 110 3.04 18.48 2.17
C GLU A 110 1.55 18.77 2.28
N ASN A 111 0.88 18.00 3.14
CA ASN A 111 -0.57 18.08 3.42
C ASN A 111 -1.50 17.86 2.22
N LYS A 112 -1.05 17.16 1.16
CA LYS A 112 -1.87 16.93 -0.05
C LYS A 112 -2.23 15.47 -0.31
N ILE A 113 -1.45 14.53 0.22
CA ILE A 113 -1.62 13.09 -0.06
C ILE A 113 -2.78 12.52 0.76
N SER A 114 -3.67 11.80 0.10
CA SER A 114 -4.82 11.16 0.75
C SER A 114 -4.53 9.74 1.24
N LEU A 115 -3.66 9.02 0.52
CA LEU A 115 -3.30 7.64 0.83
C LEU A 115 -1.83 7.40 0.52
N ILE A 116 -1.13 6.73 1.44
CA ILE A 116 0.18 6.13 1.20
C ILE A 116 0.08 4.65 1.51
N ILE A 117 0.55 3.79 0.59
CA ILE A 117 0.60 2.36 0.81
C ILE A 117 2.04 1.86 0.84
N PHE A 118 2.27 0.87 1.71
CA PHE A 118 3.51 0.11 1.82
C PHE A 118 3.18 -1.38 1.84
N ASN A 119 3.79 -2.16 0.95
CA ASN A 119 3.87 -3.60 1.01
C ASN A 119 5.32 -3.99 1.30
N LEU A 120 5.63 -4.27 2.57
CA LEU A 120 7.01 -4.49 2.99
C LEU A 120 7.46 -5.92 2.67
N GLY A 121 8.69 -6.05 2.19
CA GLY A 121 9.27 -7.34 1.84
C GLY A 121 10.19 -7.25 0.63
N TYR A 122 10.08 -8.20 -0.27
CA TYR A 122 10.85 -8.30 -1.52
C TYR A 122 9.93 -8.37 -2.74
N LEU A 123 10.46 -8.01 -3.91
CA LEU A 123 9.73 -8.11 -5.17
C LEU A 123 9.49 -9.59 -5.54
N PRO A 124 8.23 -10.05 -5.64
CA PRO A 124 7.94 -11.42 -6.05
C PRO A 124 8.50 -11.73 -7.44
N GLY A 125 9.25 -12.83 -7.55
CA GLY A 125 9.87 -13.27 -8.81
C GLY A 125 11.27 -12.71 -9.09
N SER A 126 11.79 -11.79 -8.26
CA SER A 126 13.12 -11.20 -8.42
C SER A 126 14.13 -11.72 -7.37
N ASN A 127 15.33 -11.12 -7.35
CA ASN A 127 16.35 -11.40 -6.35
C ASN A 127 15.86 -11.05 -4.93
N LYS A 128 15.69 -12.07 -4.08
CA LYS A 128 15.19 -11.92 -2.69
C LYS A 128 16.19 -11.22 -1.75
N GLU A 129 17.39 -10.90 -2.20
CA GLU A 129 18.37 -10.13 -1.43
C GLU A 129 17.97 -8.64 -1.31
N ILE A 130 17.26 -8.13 -2.32
CA ILE A 130 16.74 -6.76 -2.32
C ILE A 130 15.38 -6.77 -1.63
N LYS A 131 15.31 -6.18 -0.44
CA LYS A 131 14.11 -6.11 0.41
C LYS A 131 13.99 -4.73 1.05
N THR A 132 12.81 -4.44 1.57
CA THR A 132 12.59 -3.26 2.41
C THR A 132 13.49 -3.34 3.66
N ASN A 133 13.86 -2.18 4.17
CA ASN A 133 14.69 -2.05 5.37
C ASN A 133 13.97 -1.13 6.36
N TYR A 134 13.86 -1.56 7.62
CA TYR A 134 13.13 -0.82 8.65
C TYR A 134 13.61 0.64 8.81
N LYS A 135 14.89 0.96 8.56
CA LYS A 135 15.42 2.34 8.69
C LYS A 135 14.83 3.25 7.62
N SER A 136 14.90 2.84 6.35
CA SER A 136 14.29 3.58 5.24
C SER A 136 12.77 3.63 5.35
N THR A 137 12.13 2.52 5.77
CA THR A 137 10.69 2.45 5.98
C THR A 137 10.23 3.41 7.08
N ILE A 138 10.90 3.44 8.24
CA ILE A 138 10.55 4.37 9.34
C ILE A 138 10.74 5.83 8.91
N LYS A 139 11.83 6.15 8.19
CA LYS A 139 12.01 7.50 7.62
C LYS A 139 10.85 7.84 6.68
N ALA A 140 10.50 6.93 5.77
CA ALA A 140 9.39 7.12 4.83
C ALA A 140 8.04 7.29 5.54
N ILE A 141 7.76 6.54 6.60
CA ILE A 141 6.53 6.72 7.40
C ILE A 141 6.49 8.12 8.05
N LYS A 142 7.60 8.57 8.66
CA LYS A 142 7.71 9.92 9.26
C LYS A 142 7.44 11.02 8.23
N ASP A 143 8.04 10.89 7.06
CA ASP A 143 7.90 11.85 5.97
C ASP A 143 6.52 11.75 5.32
N GLY A 144 5.97 10.54 5.23
CA GLY A 144 4.61 10.29 4.78
C GLY A 144 3.55 11.00 5.62
N ILE A 145 3.72 11.04 6.93
CA ILE A 145 2.81 11.77 7.83
C ILE A 145 2.78 13.27 7.51
N LYS A 146 3.92 13.87 7.11
CA LYS A 146 3.98 15.27 6.68
C LYS A 146 3.27 15.47 5.33
N LEU A 147 3.39 14.50 4.42
CA LEU A 147 2.75 14.53 3.11
C LEU A 147 1.23 14.35 3.19
N LEU A 148 0.72 13.58 4.16
CA LEU A 148 -0.72 13.33 4.31
C LEU A 148 -1.50 14.63 4.53
N ASN A 149 -2.67 14.74 3.87
CA ASN A 149 -3.69 15.72 4.23
C ASN A 149 -4.39 15.34 5.56
N ASN A 150 -5.22 16.25 6.11
CA ASN A 150 -5.85 16.08 7.43
C ASN A 150 -6.78 14.85 7.55
N LYS A 151 -7.16 14.23 6.44
CA LYS A 151 -7.98 12.99 6.41
C LYS A 151 -7.21 11.83 5.80
N GLY A 152 -5.92 12.02 5.53
CA GLY A 152 -5.07 11.02 4.90
C GLY A 152 -4.76 9.84 5.80
N ILE A 153 -4.45 8.72 5.16
CA ILE A 153 -4.06 7.48 5.83
C ILE A 153 -2.81 6.88 5.24
N ILE A 154 -2.07 6.15 6.08
CA ILE A 154 -1.02 5.23 5.64
C ILE A 154 -1.49 3.81 5.90
N LEU A 155 -1.38 2.94 4.90
CA LEU A 155 -1.59 1.51 5.00
C LEU A 155 -0.24 0.80 4.87
N ILE A 156 0.11 -0.04 5.84
CA ILE A 156 1.38 -0.77 5.86
C ILE A 156 1.07 -2.26 6.02
N THR A 157 1.35 -3.04 4.99
CA THR A 157 1.30 -4.50 5.06
C THR A 157 2.68 -5.03 5.47
N ILE A 158 2.74 -5.78 6.55
CA ILE A 158 3.96 -6.37 7.09
C ILE A 158 3.92 -7.88 6.94
N TYR A 159 5.04 -8.47 6.53
CA TYR A 159 5.22 -9.91 6.32
C TYR A 159 6.29 -10.48 7.27
N PRO A 160 5.95 -10.81 8.54
CA PRO A 160 6.92 -11.24 9.56
C PRO A 160 7.38 -12.71 9.41
N GLY A 161 7.01 -13.39 8.32
CA GLY A 161 7.25 -14.82 8.13
C GLY A 161 8.71 -15.25 7.92
N HIS A 162 9.64 -14.30 7.77
CA HIS A 162 11.08 -14.53 7.62
C HIS A 162 11.87 -13.60 8.56
N LYS A 163 13.16 -13.89 8.76
CA LYS A 163 14.00 -13.22 9.77
C LYS A 163 13.98 -11.69 9.65
N GLU A 164 14.22 -11.16 8.45
CA GLU A 164 14.30 -9.72 8.22
C GLU A 164 12.92 -9.06 8.32
N GLY A 165 11.87 -9.74 7.84
CA GLY A 165 10.49 -9.26 7.99
C GLY A 165 10.03 -9.25 9.45
N LEU A 166 10.51 -10.18 10.26
CA LEU A 166 10.27 -10.17 11.71
C LEU A 166 11.01 -8.99 12.38
N GLU A 167 12.27 -8.72 12.02
CA GLU A 167 13.02 -7.58 12.53
C GLU A 167 12.33 -6.27 12.13
N GLU A 168 11.95 -6.12 10.87
CA GLU A 168 11.22 -4.95 10.36
C GLU A 168 9.89 -4.76 11.11
N SER A 169 9.15 -5.86 11.32
CA SER A 169 7.92 -5.88 12.13
C SER A 169 8.15 -5.33 13.53
N ILE A 170 9.16 -5.81 14.26
CA ILE A 170 9.48 -5.39 15.63
C ILE A 170 9.82 -3.89 15.65
N LYS A 171 10.73 -3.45 14.78
CA LYS A 171 11.21 -2.05 14.73
C LYS A 171 10.12 -1.06 14.36
N ILE A 172 9.24 -1.42 13.42
CA ILE A 172 8.11 -0.57 13.03
C ILE A 172 7.09 -0.49 14.17
N ASN A 173 6.71 -1.61 14.80
CA ASN A 173 5.79 -1.58 15.92
C ASN A 173 6.35 -0.77 17.12
N ASP A 174 7.63 -0.90 17.42
CA ASP A 174 8.27 -0.10 18.47
C ASP A 174 8.24 1.40 18.14
N PHE A 175 8.53 1.76 16.90
CA PHE A 175 8.42 3.15 16.42
C PHE A 175 6.99 3.69 16.54
N LEU A 176 5.97 2.89 16.23
CA LEU A 176 4.57 3.31 16.26
C LEU A 176 3.94 3.28 17.65
N LYS A 177 4.61 2.75 18.67
CA LYS A 177 4.08 2.49 20.02
C LYS A 177 3.34 3.68 20.65
N ASN A 178 3.84 4.91 20.41
CA ASN A 178 3.27 6.15 20.94
C ASN A 178 2.45 6.92 19.89
N MET A 179 2.14 6.31 18.75
CA MET A 179 1.37 6.92 17.69
C MET A 179 -0.03 6.29 17.61
N ASN A 180 -1.02 7.08 17.21
CA ASN A 180 -2.36 6.54 16.98
C ASN A 180 -2.38 5.70 15.69
N HIS A 181 -2.51 4.39 15.86
CA HIS A 181 -2.59 3.44 14.76
C HIS A 181 -3.51 2.27 15.11
N ASN A 182 -3.96 1.55 14.10
CA ASN A 182 -4.75 0.33 14.25
C ASN A 182 -4.03 -0.84 13.57
N ILE A 183 -4.05 -2.00 14.20
CA ILE A 183 -3.51 -3.25 13.65
C ILE A 183 -4.67 -4.19 13.34
N TYR A 184 -4.72 -4.72 12.13
CA TYR A 184 -5.65 -5.77 11.73
C TYR A 184 -4.89 -7.05 11.41
N ARG A 185 -5.28 -8.15 12.08
CA ARG A 185 -4.82 -9.52 11.84
C ARG A 185 -6.02 -10.38 11.47
N ASN A 186 -5.84 -11.30 10.55
CA ASN A 186 -6.88 -12.24 10.15
C ASN A 186 -6.69 -13.64 10.78
N THR A 187 -5.65 -13.81 11.58
CA THR A 187 -5.28 -15.06 12.24
C THR A 187 -4.41 -14.75 13.46
N ASP A 188 -4.36 -15.66 14.43
CA ASP A 188 -3.50 -15.58 15.62
C ASP A 188 -2.06 -16.03 15.34
N ASN A 189 -1.76 -16.53 14.13
CA ASN A 189 -0.40 -16.90 13.75
C ASN A 189 0.51 -15.65 13.69
N PRO A 190 1.52 -15.53 14.58
CA PRO A 190 2.38 -14.35 14.66
C PRO A 190 3.26 -14.16 13.42
N LYS A 191 3.45 -15.22 12.60
CA LYS A 191 4.21 -15.16 11.34
C LYS A 191 3.36 -14.78 10.14
N ALA A 192 2.03 -14.70 10.30
CA ALA A 192 1.15 -14.31 9.21
C ALA A 192 1.24 -12.81 8.93
N PRO A 193 1.01 -12.38 7.68
CA PRO A 193 0.93 -10.97 7.32
C PRO A 193 -0.16 -10.25 8.11
N TYR A 194 0.05 -8.95 8.34
CA TYR A 194 -0.93 -8.08 9.00
C TYR A 194 -0.87 -6.66 8.45
N LEU A 195 -1.96 -5.91 8.66
CA LEU A 195 -2.12 -4.54 8.20
C LEU A 195 -2.04 -3.56 9.38
N ILE A 196 -1.19 -2.54 9.26
CA ILE A 196 -1.21 -1.35 10.11
C ILE A 196 -1.88 -0.21 9.34
N THR A 197 -2.75 0.53 10.03
CA THR A 197 -3.37 1.76 9.51
C THR A 197 -3.00 2.92 10.42
N ILE A 198 -2.36 3.94 9.88
CA ILE A 198 -2.07 5.22 10.55
C ILE A 198 -2.98 6.28 9.94
N LYS A 199 -3.66 7.07 10.77
CA LYS A 199 -4.49 8.21 10.34
C LYS A 199 -3.84 9.50 10.77
N LYS A 200 -3.86 10.51 9.90
CA LYS A 200 -3.58 11.89 10.30
C LYS A 200 -4.86 12.52 10.86
N PHE A 201 -4.76 13.11 12.01
CA PHE A 201 -5.83 13.85 12.70
C PHE A 201 -5.54 15.34 12.62
#